data_27bafd90300484fdc0de58e63ee887a4
#
_entry.id   27bafd90300484fdc0de58e63ee887a4
#
_cell.length_a   1.000
_cell.length_b   1.000
_cell.length_c   1.000
_cell.angle_alpha   90.00
_cell.angle_beta   90.00
_cell.angle_gamma   90.00
#
_symmetry.space_group_name_H-M   'P 1'
#
loop_
_entity.id
_entity.type
_entity.pdbx_description
1 polymer ?
#
loop_
_entity_poly.entity_id
_entity_poly.type
_entity_poly.pdbx_seq_one_letter_code
_entity_poly.pdbx_strand_id
1 'polypeptide(L)'
;MTVRVRGARELRRQFREVGNDMGDLKELHKRLADDVAGTAKTKVPVRSGRLRNSVRGSGTKTAARVRAGNNRKSGPTAVPYAPIVHFGWAERNIRPQPYLYEALDDRRQEVIDAYNNEVAAIIRRVF
;
A
#
# COMPACT_ATOMS: atom_id res chain seq x y z
N MET A 1 15.25 10.90 -10.80
CA MET A 1 16.56 10.36 -11.20
C MET A 1 16.44 9.75 -12.58
N THR A 2 17.31 10.13 -13.48
CA THR A 2 17.30 9.61 -14.84
C THR A 2 18.43 8.60 -15.01
N VAL A 3 18.10 7.38 -15.37
CA VAL A 3 19.09 6.36 -15.73
C VAL A 3 19.12 6.25 -17.24
N ARG A 4 20.28 6.54 -17.84
CA ARG A 4 20.51 6.35 -19.27
C ARG A 4 21.16 5.01 -19.52
N VAL A 5 20.46 4.16 -20.23
CA VAL A 5 21.00 2.90 -20.69
C VAL A 5 21.34 3.06 -22.17
N ARG A 6 22.61 2.89 -22.49
CA ARG A 6 23.02 2.91 -23.91
C ARG A 6 22.65 1.58 -24.55
N GLY A 7 21.88 1.74 -25.59
CA GLY A 7 21.78 0.85 -26.57
C GLY A 7 21.09 -0.20 -26.91
N ALA A 8 21.11 -1.25 -26.44
CA ALA A 8 20.68 -2.46 -27.08
C ALA A 8 19.16 -2.55 -27.20
N ARG A 9 18.67 -2.74 -28.43
CA ARG A 9 17.26 -3.13 -28.68
C ARG A 9 16.86 -4.36 -27.89
N GLU A 10 17.78 -5.27 -27.69
CA GLU A 10 17.59 -6.46 -26.89
C GLU A 10 17.30 -6.13 -25.42
N LEU A 11 18.04 -5.17 -24.84
CA LEU A 11 17.80 -4.73 -23.46
C LEU A 11 16.41 -4.13 -23.30
N ARG A 12 15.95 -3.34 -24.29
CA ARG A 12 14.58 -2.82 -24.30
C ARG A 12 13.54 -3.92 -24.39
N ARG A 13 13.81 -4.95 -25.17
CA ARG A 13 12.94 -6.11 -25.25
C ARG A 13 12.87 -6.83 -23.90
N GLN A 14 14.01 -7.04 -23.27
CA GLN A 14 14.09 -7.68 -21.97
C GLN A 14 13.34 -6.86 -20.91
N PHE A 15 13.47 -5.54 -20.91
CA PHE A 15 12.68 -4.69 -20.01
C PHE A 15 11.19 -4.76 -20.28
N ARG A 16 10.76 -4.93 -21.52
CA ARG A 16 9.34 -5.16 -21.83
C ARG A 16 8.85 -6.50 -21.29
N GLU A 17 9.65 -7.53 -21.42
CA GLU A 17 9.32 -8.85 -20.87
C GLU A 17 9.22 -8.78 -19.34
N VAL A 18 10.16 -8.10 -18.68
CA VAL A 18 10.06 -7.82 -17.23
C VAL A 18 8.79 -7.06 -16.92
N GLY A 19 8.46 -6.04 -17.71
CA GLY A 19 7.24 -5.27 -17.53
C GLY A 19 5.97 -6.10 -17.67
N ASN A 20 5.95 -7.06 -18.59
CA ASN A 20 4.84 -7.99 -18.74
C ASN A 20 4.73 -8.94 -17.53
N ASP A 21 5.87 -9.47 -17.06
CA ASP A 21 5.90 -10.31 -15.88
C ASP A 21 5.55 -9.55 -14.61
N MET A 22 5.80 -8.23 -14.56
CA MET A 22 5.39 -7.37 -13.47
C MET A 22 3.87 -7.29 -13.29
N GLY A 23 3.09 -7.73 -14.27
CA GLY A 23 1.67 -7.92 -14.12
C GLY A 23 1.30 -8.93 -13.02
N ASP A 24 2.17 -9.89 -12.77
CA ASP A 24 1.99 -10.88 -11.71
C ASP A 24 2.16 -10.28 -10.30
N LEU A 25 2.71 -9.07 -10.21
CA LEU A 25 2.84 -8.37 -8.93
C LEU A 25 1.51 -7.96 -8.31
N LYS A 26 0.40 -8.07 -9.04
CA LYS A 26 -0.92 -7.75 -8.49
C LYS A 26 -1.22 -8.53 -7.22
N GLU A 27 -0.95 -9.84 -7.21
CA GLU A 27 -1.15 -10.67 -6.02
C GLU A 27 -0.20 -10.29 -4.89
N LEU A 28 1.07 -10.01 -5.21
CA LEU A 28 2.03 -9.52 -4.23
C LEU A 28 1.56 -8.21 -3.62
N HIS A 29 1.13 -7.26 -4.45
CA HIS A 29 0.61 -5.97 -3.99
C HIS A 29 -0.59 -6.15 -3.06
N LYS A 30 -1.53 -7.04 -3.43
CA LYS A 30 -2.71 -7.33 -2.60
C LYS A 30 -2.30 -7.91 -1.24
N ARG A 31 -1.39 -8.86 -1.23
CA ARG A 31 -0.90 -9.50 0.00
C ARG A 31 -0.21 -8.49 0.91
N LEU A 32 0.69 -7.68 0.35
CA LEU A 32 1.40 -6.65 1.13
C LEU A 32 0.44 -5.59 1.67
N ALA A 33 -0.51 -5.16 0.85
CA ALA A 33 -1.53 -4.21 1.28
C ALA A 33 -2.39 -4.78 2.41
N ASP A 34 -2.79 -6.04 2.32
CA ASP A 34 -3.56 -6.69 3.38
C ASP A 34 -2.76 -6.83 4.68
N ASP A 35 -1.47 -7.14 4.59
CA ASP A 35 -0.59 -7.20 5.76
C ASP A 35 -0.46 -5.86 6.47
N VAL A 36 -0.24 -4.79 5.71
CA VAL A 36 -0.17 -3.43 6.25
C VAL A 36 -1.53 -3.01 6.81
N ALA A 37 -2.62 -3.30 6.12
CA ALA A 37 -3.98 -3.00 6.59
C ALA A 37 -4.27 -3.74 7.92
N GLY A 38 -3.88 -4.99 8.03
CA GLY A 38 -4.02 -5.77 9.27
C GLY A 38 -3.26 -5.11 10.43
N THR A 39 -2.05 -4.65 10.19
CA THR A 39 -1.26 -3.92 11.20
C THR A 39 -1.91 -2.57 11.54
N ALA A 40 -2.40 -1.84 10.53
CA ALA A 40 -3.09 -0.56 10.76
C ALA A 40 -4.34 -0.73 11.63
N LYS A 41 -5.08 -1.81 11.46
CA LYS A 41 -6.26 -2.10 12.30
C LYS A 41 -5.92 -2.20 13.78
N THR A 42 -4.73 -2.65 14.13
CA THR A 42 -4.29 -2.72 15.52
C THR A 42 -3.95 -1.35 16.12
N LYS A 43 -3.69 -0.37 15.28
CA LYS A 43 -3.29 1.00 15.68
C LYS A 43 -4.44 1.99 15.66
N VAL A 44 -5.56 1.64 15.05
CA VAL A 44 -6.75 2.48 14.98
C VAL A 44 -7.42 2.56 16.33
N PRO A 45 -7.78 3.78 16.82
CA PRO A 45 -8.61 3.88 18.02
C PRO A 45 -9.97 3.25 17.77
N VAL A 46 -10.40 2.38 18.68
CA VAL A 46 -11.65 1.63 18.54
C VAL A 46 -12.71 2.20 19.46
N ARG A 47 -13.71 2.85 18.86
CA ARG A 47 -14.93 3.24 19.57
C ARG A 47 -16.09 2.34 19.17
N SER A 48 -16.54 2.45 17.91
CA SER A 48 -17.62 1.61 17.36
C SER A 48 -17.11 0.47 16.45
N GLY A 49 -15.81 0.45 16.16
CA GLY A 49 -15.21 -0.47 15.20
C GLY A 49 -15.39 -0.08 13.73
N ARG A 50 -16.14 0.98 13.44
CA ARG A 50 -16.39 1.41 12.06
C ARG A 50 -15.11 1.79 11.32
N LEU A 51 -14.27 2.60 11.96
CA LEU A 51 -13.00 3.03 11.37
C LEU A 51 -12.09 1.82 11.13
N ARG A 52 -11.94 0.98 12.14
CA ARG A 52 -11.16 -0.25 12.04
C ARG A 52 -11.64 -1.14 10.89
N ASN A 53 -12.94 -1.36 10.80
CA ASN A 53 -13.52 -2.21 9.75
C ASN A 53 -13.40 -1.58 8.35
N SER A 54 -13.24 -0.26 8.26
CA SER A 54 -13.05 0.43 6.99
C SER A 54 -11.63 0.36 6.45
N VAL A 55 -10.65 0.00 7.28
CA VAL A 55 -9.26 -0.15 6.85
C VAL A 55 -9.14 -1.39 5.97
N ARG A 56 -8.64 -1.21 4.76
CA ARG A 56 -8.57 -2.26 3.76
C ARG A 56 -7.38 -2.08 2.84
N GLY A 57 -6.90 -3.20 2.32
CA GLY A 57 -5.83 -3.22 1.33
C GLY A 57 -6.37 -3.57 -0.06
N SER A 58 -5.73 -3.05 -1.07
CA SER A 58 -5.97 -3.42 -2.47
C SER A 58 -4.66 -3.46 -3.23
N GLY A 59 -4.63 -4.27 -4.28
CA GLY A 59 -3.46 -4.40 -5.14
C GLY A 59 -3.85 -4.23 -6.60
N THR A 60 -3.03 -3.46 -7.31
CA THR A 60 -3.08 -3.36 -8.76
C THR A 60 -1.76 -3.85 -9.33
N LYS A 61 -1.62 -3.86 -10.66
CA LYS A 61 -0.36 -4.24 -11.31
C LYS A 61 0.81 -3.35 -10.91
N THR A 62 0.55 -2.11 -10.54
CA THR A 62 1.58 -1.08 -10.32
C THR A 62 1.67 -0.60 -8.88
N ALA A 63 0.70 -0.91 -8.03
CA ALA A 63 0.69 -0.37 -6.68
C ALA A 63 -0.06 -1.26 -5.69
N ALA A 64 0.42 -1.24 -4.46
CA ALA A 64 -0.31 -1.67 -3.28
C ALA A 64 -0.91 -0.43 -2.61
N ARG A 65 -2.16 -0.51 -2.19
CA ARG A 65 -2.84 0.61 -1.54
C ARG A 65 -3.51 0.15 -0.27
N VAL A 66 -3.40 0.97 0.76
CA VAL A 66 -4.14 0.79 2.02
C VAL A 66 -5.02 2.02 2.21
N ARG A 67 -6.29 1.78 2.43
CA ARG A 67 -7.29 2.84 2.58
C ARG A 67 -8.03 2.69 3.88
N ALA A 68 -8.48 3.82 4.41
CA ALA A 68 -9.34 3.88 5.59
C ALA A 68 -10.48 4.86 5.33
N GLY A 69 -11.65 4.55 5.88
CA GLY A 69 -12.82 5.37 5.70
C GLY A 69 -13.52 5.15 4.37
N ASN A 70 -14.56 5.94 4.14
CA ASN A 70 -15.33 5.94 2.90
C ASN A 70 -16.00 7.29 2.67
N ASN A 71 -16.63 7.46 1.52
CA ASN A 71 -17.30 8.70 1.15
C ASN A 71 -18.75 8.80 1.65
N ARG A 72 -19.23 7.82 2.39
CA ARG A 72 -20.59 7.84 2.94
C ARG A 72 -20.67 8.89 4.05
N LYS A 73 -21.68 9.76 3.97
CA LYS A 73 -21.89 10.84 4.96
C LYS A 73 -22.75 10.40 6.14
N SER A 74 -23.54 9.36 5.95
CA SER A 74 -24.46 8.85 6.97
C SER A 74 -24.67 7.33 6.81
N GLY A 75 -25.23 6.72 7.82
CA GLY A 75 -25.52 5.30 7.87
C GLY A 75 -24.54 4.50 8.74
N PRO A 76 -24.82 3.21 8.98
CA PRO A 76 -24.04 2.38 9.91
C PRO A 76 -22.63 2.09 9.45
N THR A 77 -22.32 2.26 8.16
CA THR A 77 -20.98 2.02 7.61
C THR A 77 -20.25 3.30 7.19
N ALA A 78 -20.81 4.47 7.51
CA ALA A 78 -20.21 5.75 7.18
C ALA A 78 -18.98 6.03 8.04
N VAL A 79 -17.84 6.35 7.40
CA VAL A 79 -16.59 6.71 8.09
C VAL A 79 -15.94 7.92 7.41
N PRO A 80 -16.60 9.11 7.46
CA PRO A 80 -16.04 10.31 6.85
C PRO A 80 -14.90 10.92 7.66
N TYR A 81 -14.71 10.50 8.90
CA TYR A 81 -13.77 11.06 9.86
C TYR A 81 -12.37 10.41 9.83
N ALA A 82 -12.15 9.41 8.98
CA ALA A 82 -10.87 8.70 8.93
C ALA A 82 -9.66 9.63 8.72
N PRO A 83 -9.70 10.61 7.79
CA PRO A 83 -8.60 11.56 7.64
C PRO A 83 -8.37 12.42 8.88
N ILE A 84 -9.41 12.80 9.58
CA ILE A 84 -9.32 13.63 10.80
C ILE A 84 -8.60 12.87 11.91
N VAL A 85 -8.91 11.60 12.09
CA VAL A 85 -8.22 10.75 13.07
C VAL A 85 -6.75 10.58 12.71
N HIS A 86 -6.47 10.32 11.42
CA HIS A 86 -5.11 10.07 10.94
C HIS A 86 -4.23 11.31 11.02
N PHE A 87 -4.70 12.44 10.50
CA PHE A 87 -3.93 13.67 10.39
C PHE A 87 -4.17 14.68 11.52
N GLY A 88 -5.21 14.44 12.33
CA GLY A 88 -5.61 15.37 13.37
C GLY A 88 -6.33 16.60 12.84
N TRP A 89 -6.75 17.43 13.75
CA TRP A 89 -7.40 18.71 13.45
C TRP A 89 -7.08 19.71 14.56
N ALA A 90 -6.05 20.53 14.34
CA ALA A 90 -5.53 21.44 15.35
C ALA A 90 -6.57 22.43 15.88
N GLU A 91 -7.45 22.95 15.01
CA GLU A 91 -8.51 23.88 15.38
C GLU A 91 -9.53 23.29 16.35
N ARG A 92 -9.66 21.97 16.37
CA ARG A 92 -10.55 21.21 17.25
C ARG A 92 -9.80 20.43 18.33
N ASN A 93 -8.52 20.71 18.54
CA ASN A 93 -7.65 20.02 19.50
C ASN A 93 -7.60 18.50 19.31
N ILE A 94 -7.73 18.03 18.07
CA ILE A 94 -7.61 16.62 17.74
C ILE A 94 -6.16 16.32 17.39
N ARG A 95 -5.52 15.47 18.19
CA ARG A 95 -4.16 15.03 17.93
C ARG A 95 -4.13 14.02 16.78
N PRO A 96 -3.12 14.10 15.89
CA PRO A 96 -2.99 13.10 14.85
C PRO A 96 -2.65 11.73 15.45
N GLN A 97 -3.28 10.70 14.89
CA GLN A 97 -2.96 9.30 15.16
C GLN A 97 -2.73 8.62 13.79
N PRO A 98 -1.52 8.75 13.23
CA PRO A 98 -1.25 8.35 11.84
C PRO A 98 -1.11 6.83 11.71
N TYR A 99 -2.19 6.12 11.94
CA TYR A 99 -2.24 4.65 11.98
C TYR A 99 -1.79 3.99 10.69
N LEU A 100 -2.05 4.59 9.52
CA LEU A 100 -1.58 4.04 8.24
C LEU A 100 -0.06 4.19 8.10
N TYR A 101 0.49 5.33 8.47
CA TYR A 101 1.93 5.58 8.41
C TYR A 101 2.70 4.74 9.41
N GLU A 102 2.17 4.61 10.62
CA GLU A 102 2.77 3.77 11.66
C GLU A 102 2.78 2.30 11.24
N ALA A 103 1.68 1.82 10.65
CA ALA A 103 1.59 0.46 10.14
C ALA A 103 2.59 0.22 9.00
N LEU A 104 2.73 1.17 8.09
CA LEU A 104 3.71 1.08 7.01
C LEU A 104 5.13 1.05 7.56
N ASP A 105 5.44 1.89 8.54
CA ASP A 105 6.75 1.90 9.17
C ASP A 105 7.08 0.57 9.84
N ASP A 106 6.13 -0.02 10.55
CA ASP A 106 6.32 -1.32 11.18
C ASP A 106 6.57 -2.45 10.18
N ARG A 107 5.97 -2.35 8.99
CA ARG A 107 6.07 -3.35 7.93
C ARG A 107 7.07 -3.00 6.83
N ARG A 108 7.73 -1.86 6.95
CA ARG A 108 8.58 -1.31 5.88
C ARG A 108 9.62 -2.32 5.40
N GLN A 109 10.36 -2.93 6.30
CA GLN A 109 11.42 -3.87 5.93
C GLN A 109 10.86 -5.11 5.24
N GLU A 110 9.76 -5.65 5.73
CA GLU A 110 9.10 -6.81 5.12
C GLU A 110 8.61 -6.49 3.70
N VAL A 111 8.06 -5.28 3.50
CA VAL A 111 7.61 -4.82 2.18
C VAL A 111 8.79 -4.71 1.21
N ILE A 112 9.88 -4.07 1.64
CA ILE A 112 11.08 -3.92 0.83
C ILE A 112 11.65 -5.29 0.46
N ASP A 113 11.79 -6.19 1.41
CA ASP A 113 12.34 -7.52 1.18
C ASP A 113 11.46 -8.34 0.24
N ALA A 114 10.15 -8.27 0.39
CA ALA A 114 9.21 -8.95 -0.49
C ALA A 114 9.32 -8.46 -1.93
N TYR A 115 9.41 -7.15 -2.15
CA TYR A 115 9.61 -6.59 -3.48
C TYR A 115 10.96 -6.99 -4.07
N ASN A 116 12.03 -6.88 -3.30
CA ASN A 116 13.35 -7.23 -3.78
C ASN A 116 13.43 -8.69 -4.19
N ASN A 117 12.85 -9.58 -3.43
CA ASN A 117 12.81 -11.01 -3.73
C ASN A 117 12.02 -11.30 -5.00
N GLU A 118 10.85 -10.68 -5.16
CA GLU A 118 9.99 -10.92 -6.33
C GLU A 118 10.60 -10.32 -7.60
N VAL A 119 11.10 -9.10 -7.53
CA VAL A 119 11.77 -8.45 -8.67
C VAL A 119 13.02 -9.24 -9.07
N ALA A 120 13.81 -9.70 -8.12
CA ALA A 120 14.98 -10.53 -8.40
C ALA A 120 14.58 -11.85 -9.08
N ALA A 121 13.49 -12.47 -8.66
CA ALA A 121 12.96 -13.68 -9.29
C ALA A 121 12.52 -13.43 -10.74
N ILE A 122 11.83 -12.33 -10.99
CA ILE A 122 11.41 -11.93 -12.34
C ILE A 122 12.62 -11.68 -13.24
N ILE A 123 13.60 -10.93 -12.74
CA ILE A 123 14.82 -10.63 -13.50
C ILE A 123 15.56 -11.93 -13.87
N ARG A 124 15.69 -12.85 -12.94
CA ARG A 124 16.35 -14.13 -13.19
C ARG A 124 15.64 -14.99 -14.23
N ARG A 125 14.30 -14.90 -14.33
CA ARG A 125 13.53 -15.61 -15.35
C ARG A 125 13.73 -15.03 -16.75
N VAL A 126 13.90 -13.72 -16.83
CA VAL A 126 14.01 -12.99 -18.11
C VAL A 126 15.47 -12.88 -18.57
N PHE A 127 16.38 -12.59 -17.66
CA PHE A 127 17.80 -12.44 -17.94
C PHE A 127 18.59 -13.65 -17.45
#